data_276661dc3b00c923ab61b2fbf8c3e457
#
_entry.id   276661dc3b00c923ab61b2fbf8c3e457
#
_cell.length_a   1.000
_cell.length_b   1.000
_cell.length_c   1.000
_cell.angle_alpha   90.00
_cell.angle_beta   90.00
_cell.angle_gamma   90.00
#
_symmetry.space_group_name_H-M   'P 1'
#
loop_
_entity.id
_entity.type
_entity.pdbx_description
1 polymer ?
#
loop_
_entity_poly.entity_id
_entity_poly.type
_entity_poly.pdbx_seq_one_letter_code
_entity_poly.pdbx_strand_id
1 'polypeptide(L)'
;VKYSLCAAEGFARGAVGIISALGCVDMLSFGSECGSIDALREAAGAVDYAVHSEYFQMLMTGGKSYPAALAQAVNKFYTDDVYQTISSPNNTLAVEYIKALDDIGSRIEPVTIQREGAEHDSEESSRKYASASLIRKRILAGEDYSEFAPVSAEPSADIRRLETAILAKLRTMKPEDFSDVYDAAQGLGERLYKAVRRACSLDELYFLTKTKRYTLARIRRAVLCAFLDIDKKMMHEPDAYIRILGMNPRGREVLAAAKEAGCALPMD
;
A
#
# COMPACT_ATOMS: atom_id res chain seq x y z
N VAL A 1 -1.12 -11.63 -4.20
CA VAL A 1 -2.15 -10.67 -4.68
C VAL A 1 -2.71 -9.85 -3.52
N LYS A 2 -3.04 -10.46 -2.35
CA LYS A 2 -3.71 -9.75 -1.24
C LYS A 2 -2.94 -8.50 -0.78
N TYR A 3 -1.62 -8.55 -0.65
CA TYR A 3 -0.82 -7.42 -0.18
C TYR A 3 -0.81 -6.21 -1.11
N SER A 4 -0.95 -6.40 -2.43
CA SER A 4 -1.10 -5.30 -3.40
C SER A 4 -2.38 -4.48 -3.19
N LEU A 5 -3.35 -5.04 -2.45
CA LEU A 5 -4.64 -4.40 -2.13
C LEU A 5 -4.70 -3.91 -0.68
N CYS A 6 -3.58 -3.93 0.05
CA CYS A 6 -3.48 -3.35 1.38
C CYS A 6 -3.17 -1.84 1.36
N ALA A 7 -3.37 -1.19 2.50
CA ALA A 7 -2.71 0.08 2.80
C ALA A 7 -1.21 -0.16 3.07
N ALA A 8 -0.43 0.90 3.25
CA ALA A 8 1.02 0.82 3.46
C ALA A 8 1.41 -0.16 4.58
N GLU A 9 0.70 -0.15 5.71
CA GLU A 9 0.90 -1.06 6.83
C GLU A 9 0.79 -2.54 6.41
N GLY A 10 -0.32 -2.94 5.81
CA GLY A 10 -0.53 -4.32 5.39
C GLY A 10 0.42 -4.75 4.28
N PHE A 11 0.78 -3.84 3.37
CA PHE A 11 1.77 -4.08 2.33
C PHE A 11 3.16 -4.33 2.93
N ALA A 12 3.59 -3.47 3.85
CA ALA A 12 4.88 -3.58 4.53
C ALA A 12 4.97 -4.86 5.36
N ARG A 13 3.93 -5.15 6.17
CA ARG A 13 3.85 -6.38 6.97
C ARG A 13 3.96 -7.64 6.12
N GLY A 14 3.26 -7.68 4.98
CA GLY A 14 3.34 -8.81 4.05
C GLY A 14 4.71 -8.95 3.40
N ALA A 15 5.29 -7.85 2.92
CA ALA A 15 6.62 -7.87 2.31
C ALA A 15 7.68 -8.32 3.32
N VAL A 16 7.71 -7.71 4.51
CA VAL A 16 8.65 -8.04 5.58
C VAL A 16 8.45 -9.48 6.07
N GLY A 17 7.19 -9.93 6.24
CA GLY A 17 6.88 -11.30 6.61
C GLY A 17 7.46 -12.33 5.64
N ILE A 18 7.28 -12.10 4.33
CA ILE A 18 7.80 -12.99 3.30
C ILE A 18 9.32 -13.03 3.29
N ILE A 19 10.00 -11.87 3.31
CA ILE A 19 11.47 -11.84 3.26
C ILE A 19 12.10 -12.38 4.56
N SER A 20 11.46 -12.15 5.70
CA SER A 20 11.90 -12.74 6.98
C SER A 20 11.74 -14.25 7.02
N ALA A 21 10.66 -14.78 6.41
CA ALA A 21 10.43 -16.22 6.32
C ALA A 21 11.49 -16.96 5.49
N LEU A 22 12.19 -16.27 4.57
CA LEU A 22 13.31 -16.85 3.82
C LEU A 22 14.50 -17.22 4.73
N GLY A 23 14.71 -16.51 5.84
CA GLY A 23 15.77 -16.81 6.83
C GLY A 23 17.19 -16.46 6.38
N CYS A 24 17.40 -16.00 5.16
CA CYS A 24 18.70 -15.70 4.56
C CYS A 24 18.86 -14.23 4.10
N VAL A 25 17.95 -13.36 4.51
CA VAL A 25 17.97 -11.94 4.16
C VAL A 25 18.53 -11.14 5.34
N ASP A 26 19.59 -10.38 5.12
CA ASP A 26 20.26 -9.59 6.15
C ASP A 26 19.82 -8.11 6.14
N MET A 27 19.47 -7.57 4.97
CA MET A 27 19.15 -6.14 4.82
C MET A 27 17.91 -5.94 3.96
N LEU A 28 17.08 -4.96 4.34
CA LEU A 28 15.96 -4.43 3.55
C LEU A 28 16.28 -2.99 3.14
N SER A 29 16.56 -2.79 1.85
CA SER A 29 16.81 -1.46 1.29
C SER A 29 15.54 -0.87 0.66
N PHE A 30 15.26 0.39 0.99
CA PHE A 30 14.13 1.14 0.44
C PHE A 30 14.48 2.64 0.26
N GLY A 31 13.74 3.31 -0.62
CA GLY A 31 13.90 4.75 -0.84
C GLY A 31 13.02 5.58 0.11
N SER A 32 13.56 6.67 0.64
CA SER A 32 12.83 7.66 1.44
C SER A 32 13.13 9.08 0.99
N GLU A 33 12.24 10.02 1.28
CA GLU A 33 12.48 11.44 1.01
C GLU A 33 13.49 12.02 2.00
N CYS A 34 13.46 11.60 3.26
CA CYS A 34 14.38 12.12 4.29
C CYS A 34 15.80 11.54 4.24
N GLY A 35 15.99 10.34 3.67
CA GLY A 35 17.30 9.68 3.58
C GLY A 35 17.95 9.32 4.90
N SER A 36 17.24 9.41 6.04
CA SER A 36 17.77 9.14 7.38
C SER A 36 17.01 8.01 8.06
N ILE A 37 17.71 6.93 8.39
CA ILE A 37 17.11 5.80 9.09
C ILE A 37 16.71 6.16 10.53
N ASP A 38 17.47 7.04 11.18
CA ASP A 38 17.17 7.48 12.54
C ASP A 38 15.88 8.31 12.60
N ALA A 39 15.71 9.25 11.65
CA ALA A 39 14.48 10.01 11.53
C ALA A 39 13.26 9.12 11.24
N LEU A 40 13.44 8.07 10.43
CA LEU A 40 12.38 7.10 10.13
C LEU A 40 12.04 6.22 11.35
N ARG A 41 13.02 5.84 12.17
CA ARG A 41 12.78 5.11 13.43
C ARG A 41 12.05 5.97 14.45
N GLU A 42 12.44 7.23 14.59
CA GLU A 42 11.74 8.19 15.44
C GLU A 42 10.29 8.36 14.97
N ALA A 43 10.08 8.52 13.68
CA ALA A 43 8.75 8.61 13.09
C ALA A 43 7.92 7.32 13.29
N ALA A 44 8.54 6.14 13.24
CA ALA A 44 7.87 4.86 13.51
C ALA A 44 7.35 4.79 14.96
N GLY A 45 8.19 5.15 15.92
CA GLY A 45 7.78 5.24 17.34
C GLY A 45 6.67 6.29 17.56
N ALA A 46 6.76 7.43 16.88
CA ALA A 46 5.74 8.48 16.95
C ALA A 46 4.38 8.02 16.38
N VAL A 47 4.38 7.32 15.26
CA VAL A 47 3.17 6.74 14.67
C VAL A 47 2.56 5.71 15.61
N ASP A 48 3.36 4.80 16.15
CA ASP A 48 2.88 3.78 17.08
C ASP A 48 2.24 4.41 18.33
N TYR A 49 2.91 5.36 18.97
CA TYR A 49 2.34 6.09 20.09
C TYR A 49 1.04 6.83 19.72
N ALA A 50 1.06 7.54 18.59
CA ALA A 50 -0.07 8.36 18.17
C ALA A 50 -1.34 7.53 17.94
N VAL A 51 -1.26 6.37 17.27
CA VAL A 51 -2.43 5.53 16.95
C VAL A 51 -3.06 4.90 18.21
N HIS A 52 -2.29 4.70 19.26
CA HIS A 52 -2.77 4.18 20.56
C HIS A 52 -3.29 5.28 21.49
N SER A 53 -3.12 6.57 21.14
CA SER A 53 -3.58 7.68 21.99
C SER A 53 -5.10 7.84 21.98
N GLU A 54 -5.66 8.26 23.09
CA GLU A 54 -7.09 8.64 23.19
C GLU A 54 -7.46 9.75 22.22
N TYR A 55 -6.52 10.65 21.96
CA TYR A 55 -6.74 11.76 21.02
C TYR A 55 -6.95 11.25 19.59
N PHE A 56 -6.16 10.30 19.13
CA PHE A 56 -6.37 9.68 17.83
C PHE A 56 -7.73 8.98 17.74
N GLN A 57 -8.10 8.20 18.78
CA GLN A 57 -9.40 7.51 18.83
C GLN A 57 -10.58 8.50 18.79
N MET A 58 -10.46 9.63 19.49
CA MET A 58 -11.44 10.71 19.44
C MET A 58 -11.59 11.29 18.01
N LEU A 59 -10.47 11.51 17.31
CA LEU A 59 -10.49 12.01 15.92
C LEU A 59 -11.13 11.01 14.94
N MET A 60 -10.84 9.74 15.10
CA MET A 60 -11.42 8.66 14.30
C MET A 60 -12.93 8.51 14.52
N THR A 61 -13.37 8.55 15.78
CA THR A 61 -14.79 8.52 16.15
C THR A 61 -15.52 9.76 15.62
N GLY A 62 -14.85 10.93 15.64
CA GLY A 62 -15.34 12.18 15.07
C GLY A 62 -15.43 12.19 13.53
N GLY A 63 -15.10 11.09 12.86
CA GLY A 63 -15.29 10.90 11.42
C GLY A 63 -14.16 11.42 10.54
N LYS A 64 -12.97 11.69 11.10
CA LYS A 64 -11.78 11.99 10.29
C LYS A 64 -11.30 10.76 9.55
N SER A 65 -10.64 10.97 8.42
CA SER A 65 -9.91 9.90 7.74
C SER A 65 -8.67 9.50 8.56
N TYR A 66 -8.25 8.24 8.47
CA TYR A 66 -7.06 7.74 9.17
C TYR A 66 -5.82 8.63 8.95
N PRO A 67 -5.43 9.00 7.71
CA PRO A 67 -4.27 9.87 7.51
C PRO A 67 -4.40 11.24 8.18
N ALA A 68 -5.61 11.83 8.13
CA ALA A 68 -5.84 13.14 8.76
C ALA A 68 -5.84 13.07 10.30
N ALA A 69 -6.34 11.98 10.86
CA ALA A 69 -6.30 11.75 12.30
C ALA A 69 -4.87 11.50 12.79
N LEU A 70 -4.09 10.69 12.06
CA LEU A 70 -2.70 10.40 12.36
C LEU A 70 -1.84 11.67 12.29
N ALA A 71 -1.94 12.43 11.20
CA ALA A 71 -1.23 13.69 11.05
C ALA A 71 -1.48 14.65 12.21
N GLN A 72 -2.75 14.79 12.63
CA GLN A 72 -3.09 15.63 13.77
C GLN A 72 -2.60 15.08 15.11
N ALA A 73 -2.62 13.77 15.31
CA ALA A 73 -2.15 13.17 16.54
C ALA A 73 -0.62 13.30 16.66
N VAL A 74 0.12 13.04 15.59
CA VAL A 74 1.58 13.24 15.57
C VAL A 74 1.94 14.71 15.80
N ASN A 75 1.31 15.63 15.08
CA ASN A 75 1.56 17.08 15.25
C ASN A 75 1.22 17.61 16.67
N LYS A 76 0.36 16.90 17.40
CA LYS A 76 0.05 17.26 18.78
C LYS A 76 1.13 16.83 19.78
N PHE A 77 1.77 15.69 19.57
CA PHE A 77 2.66 15.07 20.55
C PHE A 77 4.14 15.15 20.20
N TYR A 78 4.48 15.45 18.93
CA TYR A 78 5.83 15.45 18.39
C TYR A 78 6.17 16.74 17.66
N THR A 79 7.43 16.88 17.28
CA THR A 79 7.96 18.04 16.56
C THR A 79 7.49 18.11 15.11
N ASP A 80 7.63 19.29 14.50
CA ASP A 80 7.33 19.48 13.08
C ASP A 80 8.18 18.61 12.17
N ASP A 81 9.44 18.30 12.53
CA ASP A 81 10.31 17.42 11.74
C ASP A 81 9.75 15.99 11.63
N VAL A 82 9.25 15.44 12.74
CA VAL A 82 8.59 14.14 12.75
C VAL A 82 7.32 14.17 11.90
N TYR A 83 6.52 15.23 12.04
CA TYR A 83 5.32 15.43 11.24
C TYR A 83 5.65 15.50 9.73
N GLN A 84 6.67 16.27 9.34
CA GLN A 84 7.10 16.35 7.94
C GLN A 84 7.58 14.98 7.42
N THR A 85 8.31 14.23 8.24
CA THR A 85 8.75 12.88 7.88
C THR A 85 7.56 11.98 7.52
N ILE A 86 6.52 11.91 8.34
CA ILE A 86 5.34 11.07 8.07
C ILE A 86 4.42 11.61 6.96
N SER A 87 4.58 12.86 6.56
CA SER A 87 3.73 13.48 5.53
C SER A 87 4.15 13.11 4.11
N SER A 88 5.35 12.57 3.93
CA SER A 88 5.88 12.17 2.63
C SER A 88 5.54 10.69 2.32
N PRO A 89 5.07 10.38 1.10
CA PRO A 89 4.53 9.04 0.78
C PRO A 89 5.54 7.89 0.91
N ASN A 90 6.80 8.07 0.49
CA ASN A 90 7.79 7.02 0.61
C ASN A 90 8.32 6.91 2.05
N ASN A 91 8.43 8.02 2.78
CA ASN A 91 8.71 7.96 4.21
C ASN A 91 7.60 7.22 4.98
N THR A 92 6.32 7.44 4.63
CA THR A 92 5.20 6.70 5.23
C THR A 92 5.38 5.19 5.02
N LEU A 93 5.72 4.74 3.82
CA LEU A 93 5.97 3.33 3.55
C LEU A 93 7.23 2.82 4.28
N ALA A 94 8.29 3.62 4.34
CA ALA A 94 9.51 3.30 5.07
C ALA A 94 9.26 3.11 6.57
N VAL A 95 8.47 3.98 7.18
CA VAL A 95 8.00 3.87 8.57
C VAL A 95 7.25 2.54 8.78
N GLU A 96 6.35 2.17 7.88
CA GLU A 96 5.63 0.90 8.00
C GLU A 96 6.54 -0.33 7.81
N TYR A 97 7.61 -0.26 7.01
CA TYR A 97 8.62 -1.34 6.96
C TYR A 97 9.36 -1.49 8.28
N ILE A 98 9.78 -0.37 8.91
CA ILE A 98 10.46 -0.40 10.20
C ILE A 98 9.54 -0.99 11.27
N LYS A 99 8.30 -0.52 11.38
CA LYS A 99 7.30 -1.08 12.31
C LYS A 99 7.11 -2.57 12.08
N ALA A 100 6.99 -3.00 10.83
CA ALA A 100 6.81 -4.42 10.52
C ALA A 100 8.02 -5.28 10.92
N LEU A 101 9.25 -4.76 10.77
CA LEU A 101 10.47 -5.44 11.23
C LEU A 101 10.50 -5.58 12.75
N ASP A 102 10.13 -4.52 13.47
CA ASP A 102 10.08 -4.49 14.93
C ASP A 102 8.98 -5.42 15.46
N ASP A 103 7.77 -5.39 14.87
CA ASP A 103 6.62 -6.20 15.26
C ASP A 103 6.89 -7.71 15.20
N ILE A 104 7.64 -8.17 14.21
CA ILE A 104 7.98 -9.60 14.05
C ILE A 104 9.33 -9.96 14.69
N GLY A 105 10.02 -9.01 15.29
CA GLY A 105 11.36 -9.23 15.87
C GLY A 105 12.38 -9.69 14.84
N SER A 106 12.32 -9.15 13.61
CA SER A 106 13.21 -9.52 12.52
C SER A 106 14.64 -9.05 12.77
N ARG A 107 15.62 -9.86 12.33
CA ARG A 107 17.05 -9.48 12.36
C ARG A 107 17.48 -8.70 11.12
N ILE A 108 16.58 -8.52 10.16
CA ILE A 108 16.85 -7.79 8.91
C ILE A 108 17.08 -6.32 9.24
N GLU A 109 18.22 -5.79 8.81
CA GLU A 109 18.59 -4.40 9.02
C GLU A 109 17.91 -3.50 7.97
N PRO A 110 17.14 -2.47 8.35
CA PRO A 110 16.57 -1.50 7.42
C PRO A 110 17.65 -0.51 6.97
N VAL A 111 17.75 -0.31 5.66
CA VAL A 111 18.68 0.65 5.03
C VAL A 111 17.90 1.55 4.09
N THR A 112 18.04 2.86 4.22
CA THR A 112 17.36 3.80 3.34
C THR A 112 18.30 4.50 2.38
N ILE A 113 17.81 4.75 1.17
CA ILE A 113 18.48 5.55 0.14
C ILE A 113 17.65 6.80 -0.07
N GLN A 114 18.28 7.97 0.02
CA GLN A 114 17.60 9.23 -0.24
C GLN A 114 17.14 9.29 -1.70
N ARG A 115 15.88 9.59 -1.91
CA ARG A 115 15.30 9.75 -3.25
C ARG A 115 15.75 11.08 -3.85
N GLU A 116 16.17 11.00 -5.09
CA GLU A 116 16.45 12.17 -5.92
C GLU A 116 15.40 12.29 -7.03
N GLY A 117 15.06 13.51 -7.40
CA GLY A 117 14.21 13.79 -8.56
C GLY A 117 12.83 14.35 -8.24
N ALA A 118 11.85 14.07 -9.11
CA ALA A 118 10.52 14.62 -9.02
C ALA A 118 9.78 14.15 -7.75
N GLU A 119 9.05 15.07 -7.13
CA GLU A 119 8.15 14.75 -6.01
C GLU A 119 7.12 13.69 -6.44
N HIS A 120 6.62 12.95 -5.45
CA HIS A 120 5.56 11.97 -5.66
C HIS A 120 4.33 12.68 -6.26
N ASP A 121 3.79 12.14 -7.35
CA ASP A 121 2.65 12.70 -8.10
C ASP A 121 2.91 14.02 -8.85
N SER A 122 4.16 14.49 -8.97
CA SER A 122 4.44 15.64 -9.85
C SER A 122 4.18 15.24 -11.31
N GLU A 123 3.50 16.11 -12.04
CA GLU A 123 3.30 15.99 -13.50
C GLU A 123 4.52 16.49 -14.28
N GLU A 124 5.48 17.10 -13.59
CA GLU A 124 6.72 17.60 -14.19
C GLU A 124 7.85 16.57 -13.96
N SER A 125 8.63 16.33 -15.01
CA SER A 125 9.89 15.58 -14.90
C SER A 125 11.00 16.52 -14.48
N SER A 126 11.82 16.15 -13.49
CA SER A 126 13.18 16.68 -13.47
C SER A 126 13.89 16.16 -14.73
N ARG A 127 14.89 16.87 -15.24
CA ARG A 127 15.60 16.49 -16.49
C ARG A 127 16.12 15.04 -16.53
N LYS A 128 16.14 14.34 -15.40
CA LYS A 128 16.72 13.00 -15.26
C LYS A 128 15.70 11.95 -14.79
N TYR A 129 14.72 12.33 -13.96
CA TYR A 129 13.79 11.39 -13.35
C TYR A 129 12.34 11.87 -13.47
N ALA A 130 11.44 10.95 -13.76
CA ALA A 130 10.01 11.19 -13.79
C ALA A 130 9.30 10.46 -12.65
N SER A 131 8.17 10.99 -12.19
CA SER A 131 7.32 10.28 -11.23
C SER A 131 6.69 9.05 -11.89
N ALA A 132 6.42 8.00 -11.10
CA ALA A 132 5.70 6.82 -11.60
C ALA A 132 4.29 7.19 -12.11
N SER A 133 3.68 8.26 -11.60
CA SER A 133 2.39 8.77 -12.05
C SER A 133 2.49 9.36 -13.46
N LEU A 134 3.53 10.12 -13.74
CA LEU A 134 3.78 10.66 -15.09
C LEU A 134 4.03 9.53 -16.12
N ILE A 135 4.88 8.54 -15.75
CA ILE A 135 5.15 7.40 -16.62
C ILE A 135 3.86 6.63 -16.92
N ARG A 136 3.03 6.33 -15.90
CA ARG A 136 1.74 5.66 -16.12
C ARG A 136 0.79 6.48 -17.00
N LYS A 137 0.77 7.80 -16.84
CA LYS A 137 -0.05 8.69 -17.67
C LYS A 137 0.35 8.60 -19.14
N ARG A 138 1.67 8.63 -19.44
CA ARG A 138 2.19 8.45 -20.81
C ARG A 138 1.87 7.08 -21.37
N ILE A 139 2.10 6.00 -20.61
CA ILE A 139 1.75 4.64 -21.04
C ILE A 139 0.26 4.54 -21.44
N LEU A 140 -0.63 5.07 -20.61
CA LEU A 140 -2.08 5.02 -20.86
C LEU A 140 -2.52 5.90 -22.03
N ALA A 141 -1.75 6.96 -22.33
CA ALA A 141 -1.96 7.84 -23.49
C ALA A 141 -1.32 7.30 -24.79
N GLY A 142 -0.52 6.23 -24.69
CA GLY A 142 0.26 5.73 -25.85
C GLY A 142 1.44 6.63 -26.23
N GLU A 143 1.90 7.47 -25.31
CA GLU A 143 3.03 8.38 -25.49
C GLU A 143 4.36 7.68 -25.19
N ASP A 144 5.46 8.18 -25.77
CA ASP A 144 6.80 7.67 -25.48
C ASP A 144 7.22 7.98 -24.05
N TYR A 145 7.72 6.98 -23.35
CA TYR A 145 8.22 7.03 -21.98
C TYR A 145 9.61 6.39 -21.84
N SER A 146 10.24 6.00 -22.96
CA SER A 146 11.50 5.24 -23.00
C SER A 146 12.67 5.99 -22.34
N GLU A 147 12.64 7.31 -22.33
CA GLU A 147 13.64 8.14 -21.64
C GLU A 147 13.63 7.98 -20.11
N PHE A 148 12.49 7.56 -19.52
CA PHE A 148 12.31 7.43 -18.07
C PHE A 148 12.30 5.99 -17.59
N ALA A 149 11.94 5.04 -18.44
CA ALA A 149 11.88 3.63 -18.11
C ALA A 149 12.34 2.76 -19.29
N PRO A 150 13.45 2.03 -19.14
CA PRO A 150 14.02 1.23 -20.22
C PRO A 150 13.27 -0.08 -20.47
N VAL A 151 12.18 -0.34 -19.74
CA VAL A 151 11.40 -1.59 -19.81
C VAL A 151 10.10 -1.33 -20.53
N SER A 152 9.76 -2.19 -21.50
CA SER A 152 8.44 -2.17 -22.13
C SER A 152 7.35 -2.50 -21.13
N ALA A 153 6.30 -1.67 -21.10
CA ALA A 153 5.11 -1.86 -20.28
C ALA A 153 3.97 -2.56 -21.03
N GLU A 154 4.27 -3.22 -22.13
CA GLU A 154 3.25 -3.91 -22.94
C GLU A 154 3.18 -5.41 -22.63
N PRO A 155 1.97 -5.95 -22.45
CA PRO A 155 0.69 -5.26 -22.36
C PRO A 155 0.50 -4.56 -21.03
N SER A 156 0.06 -3.30 -21.03
CA SER A 156 -0.21 -2.56 -19.78
C SER A 156 -1.56 -2.97 -19.19
N ALA A 157 -1.60 -3.16 -17.86
CA ALA A 157 -2.83 -3.40 -17.13
C ALA A 157 -3.56 -2.07 -16.84
N ASP A 158 -4.82 -1.98 -17.29
CA ASP A 158 -5.69 -0.83 -17.02
C ASP A 158 -7.03 -1.33 -16.48
N ILE A 159 -7.37 -0.90 -15.26
CA ILE A 159 -8.61 -1.28 -14.58
C ILE A 159 -9.86 -0.86 -15.38
N ARG A 160 -9.79 0.18 -16.20
CA ARG A 160 -10.91 0.62 -17.04
C ARG A 160 -11.36 -0.44 -18.03
N ARG A 161 -10.47 -1.34 -18.43
CA ARG A 161 -10.82 -2.50 -19.28
C ARG A 161 -11.75 -3.50 -18.56
N LEU A 162 -11.77 -3.47 -17.24
CA LEU A 162 -12.63 -4.32 -16.39
C LEU A 162 -13.86 -3.57 -15.86
N GLU A 163 -14.06 -2.30 -16.21
CA GLU A 163 -15.11 -1.44 -15.66
C GLU A 163 -16.49 -2.10 -15.70
N THR A 164 -16.90 -2.60 -16.85
CA THR A 164 -18.21 -3.26 -17.00
C THR A 164 -18.32 -4.50 -16.11
N ALA A 165 -17.27 -5.32 -16.05
CA ALA A 165 -17.27 -6.53 -15.22
C ALA A 165 -17.33 -6.18 -13.73
N ILE A 166 -16.58 -5.18 -13.29
CA ILE A 166 -16.58 -4.70 -11.90
C ILE A 166 -17.98 -4.19 -11.52
N LEU A 167 -18.56 -3.29 -12.32
CA LEU A 167 -19.88 -2.74 -12.05
C LEU A 167 -20.96 -3.83 -12.05
N ALA A 168 -20.92 -4.78 -12.99
CA ALA A 168 -21.84 -5.91 -13.04
C ALA A 168 -21.74 -6.77 -11.79
N LYS A 169 -20.53 -7.20 -11.39
CA LYS A 169 -20.29 -7.99 -10.16
C LYS A 169 -20.82 -7.26 -8.93
N LEU A 170 -20.44 -6.02 -8.73
CA LEU A 170 -20.82 -5.27 -7.52
C LEU A 170 -22.34 -5.03 -7.45
N ARG A 171 -23.05 -4.91 -8.58
CA ARG A 171 -24.50 -4.78 -8.61
C ARG A 171 -25.25 -6.04 -8.21
N THR A 172 -24.65 -7.22 -8.38
CA THR A 172 -25.25 -8.50 -7.96
C THR A 172 -25.05 -8.77 -6.46
N MET A 173 -24.10 -8.10 -5.82
CA MET A 173 -23.83 -8.26 -4.39
C MET A 173 -24.98 -7.72 -3.54
N LYS A 174 -25.20 -8.37 -2.39
CA LYS A 174 -26.16 -7.94 -1.36
C LYS A 174 -25.50 -6.95 -0.39
N PRO A 175 -26.30 -6.20 0.41
CA PRO A 175 -25.73 -5.30 1.43
C PRO A 175 -24.77 -6.00 2.39
N GLU A 176 -25.10 -7.25 2.78
CA GLU A 176 -24.34 -8.07 3.72
C GLU A 176 -22.95 -8.40 3.17
N ASP A 177 -22.86 -8.72 1.87
CA ASP A 177 -21.58 -9.05 1.21
C ASP A 177 -20.58 -7.89 1.31
N PHE A 178 -21.06 -6.65 1.20
CA PHE A 178 -20.20 -5.47 1.35
C PHE A 178 -19.68 -5.28 2.78
N SER A 179 -20.36 -5.83 3.78
CA SER A 179 -19.91 -5.74 5.18
C SER A 179 -18.64 -6.55 5.43
N ASP A 180 -18.43 -7.62 4.68
CA ASP A 180 -17.28 -8.52 4.84
C ASP A 180 -16.09 -8.15 3.95
N VAL A 181 -16.31 -7.29 2.94
CA VAL A 181 -15.24 -6.81 2.06
C VAL A 181 -14.13 -6.15 2.88
N TYR A 182 -12.89 -6.52 2.58
CA TYR A 182 -11.73 -5.86 3.18
C TYR A 182 -11.73 -4.35 2.86
N ASP A 183 -11.31 -3.55 3.84
CA ASP A 183 -11.25 -2.07 3.78
C ASP A 183 -12.62 -1.35 3.64
N ALA A 184 -13.74 -2.08 3.60
CA ALA A 184 -15.09 -1.51 3.48
C ALA A 184 -15.77 -1.18 4.82
N ALA A 185 -15.02 -1.22 5.94
CA ALA A 185 -15.53 -0.92 7.27
C ALA A 185 -15.99 0.55 7.44
N GLN A 186 -16.61 0.83 8.59
CA GLN A 186 -17.02 2.17 9.02
C GLN A 186 -18.08 2.83 8.10
N GLY A 187 -18.99 2.04 7.51
CA GLY A 187 -20.06 2.51 6.64
C GLY A 187 -19.67 2.67 5.17
N LEU A 188 -18.43 2.38 4.78
CA LEU A 188 -18.01 2.43 3.38
C LEU A 188 -18.72 1.38 2.53
N GLY A 189 -18.88 0.15 3.03
CA GLY A 189 -19.57 -0.93 2.32
C GLY A 189 -21.01 -0.59 1.98
N GLU A 190 -21.77 -0.06 2.95
CA GLU A 190 -23.15 0.40 2.72
C GLU A 190 -23.22 1.52 1.68
N ARG A 191 -22.26 2.43 1.72
CA ARG A 191 -22.17 3.53 0.76
C ARG A 191 -21.84 3.04 -0.65
N LEU A 192 -20.91 2.08 -0.80
CA LEU A 192 -20.60 1.43 -2.08
C LEU A 192 -21.83 0.72 -2.63
N TYR A 193 -22.57 -0.04 -1.80
CA TYR A 193 -23.81 -0.68 -2.19
C TYR A 193 -24.84 0.28 -2.80
N LYS A 194 -25.02 1.45 -2.18
CA LYS A 194 -25.94 2.49 -2.68
C LYS A 194 -25.40 3.15 -3.96
N ALA A 195 -24.10 3.42 -4.00
CA ALA A 195 -23.46 4.13 -5.11
C ALA A 195 -23.43 3.30 -6.40
N VAL A 196 -23.09 1.99 -6.33
CA VAL A 196 -22.94 1.14 -7.52
C VAL A 196 -24.24 0.95 -8.30
N ARG A 197 -25.38 1.08 -7.64
CA ARG A 197 -26.72 0.99 -8.29
C ARG A 197 -27.07 2.21 -9.11
N ARG A 198 -26.35 3.31 -8.92
CA ARG A 198 -26.55 4.58 -9.62
C ARG A 198 -25.44 4.88 -10.62
N ALA A 199 -24.22 4.45 -10.30
CA ALA A 199 -23.05 4.74 -11.09
C ALA A 199 -23.07 4.01 -12.44
N CYS A 200 -22.72 4.73 -13.51
CA CYS A 200 -22.58 4.18 -14.87
C CYS A 200 -21.11 3.95 -15.25
N SER A 201 -20.15 4.45 -14.45
CA SER A 201 -18.71 4.25 -14.62
C SER A 201 -18.00 4.05 -13.28
N LEU A 202 -16.75 3.59 -13.30
CA LEU A 202 -15.92 3.53 -12.09
C LEU A 202 -15.64 4.92 -11.51
N ASP A 203 -15.40 5.90 -12.36
CA ASP A 203 -15.17 7.28 -11.90
C ASP A 203 -16.40 7.85 -11.21
N GLU A 204 -17.59 7.61 -11.75
CA GLU A 204 -18.85 7.99 -11.11
C GLU A 204 -19.07 7.23 -9.79
N LEU A 205 -18.76 5.92 -9.74
CA LEU A 205 -18.80 5.14 -8.50
C LEU A 205 -17.90 5.75 -7.44
N TYR A 206 -16.68 6.09 -7.80
CA TYR A 206 -15.72 6.71 -6.89
C TYR A 206 -16.21 8.09 -6.42
N PHE A 207 -16.73 8.91 -7.32
CA PHE A 207 -17.27 10.22 -7.02
C PHE A 207 -18.44 10.14 -6.03
N LEU A 208 -19.43 9.28 -6.29
CA LEU A 208 -20.60 9.09 -5.42
C LEU A 208 -20.23 8.51 -4.04
N THR A 209 -19.14 7.74 -3.97
CA THR A 209 -18.70 7.11 -2.73
C THR A 209 -17.82 8.03 -1.90
N LYS A 210 -17.07 8.96 -2.53
CA LYS A 210 -16.10 9.84 -1.88
C LYS A 210 -16.72 10.74 -0.83
N THR A 211 -16.06 10.85 0.33
CA THR A 211 -16.38 11.80 1.42
C THR A 211 -15.09 12.27 2.07
N LYS A 212 -15.18 13.17 3.06
CA LYS A 212 -14.03 13.57 3.90
C LYS A 212 -13.46 12.40 4.72
N ARG A 213 -14.29 11.38 5.02
CA ARG A 213 -13.91 10.21 5.83
C ARG A 213 -13.14 9.16 5.04
N TYR A 214 -13.45 8.98 3.76
CA TYR A 214 -12.86 7.93 2.93
C TYR A 214 -11.94 8.52 1.88
N THR A 215 -10.67 8.12 1.88
CA THR A 215 -9.72 8.49 0.82
C THR A 215 -10.06 7.78 -0.49
N LEU A 216 -9.71 8.36 -1.61
CA LEU A 216 -9.94 7.75 -2.91
C LEU A 216 -9.20 6.40 -3.04
N ALA A 217 -7.98 6.31 -2.51
CA ALA A 217 -7.21 5.08 -2.48
C ALA A 217 -7.94 3.95 -1.73
N ARG A 218 -8.55 4.26 -0.57
CA ARG A 218 -9.35 3.29 0.20
C ARG A 218 -10.57 2.81 -0.58
N ILE A 219 -11.28 3.72 -1.25
CA ILE A 219 -12.45 3.37 -2.06
C ILE A 219 -12.05 2.45 -3.21
N ARG A 220 -10.95 2.77 -3.92
CA ARG A 220 -10.43 1.94 -5.02
C ARG A 220 -10.04 0.54 -4.54
N ARG A 221 -9.37 0.42 -3.40
CA ARG A 221 -9.03 -0.88 -2.81
C ARG A 221 -10.28 -1.68 -2.44
N ALA A 222 -11.24 -1.07 -1.75
CA ALA A 222 -12.50 -1.74 -1.39
C ALA A 222 -13.29 -2.22 -2.61
N VAL A 223 -13.34 -1.44 -3.70
CA VAL A 223 -13.96 -1.85 -4.97
C VAL A 223 -13.26 -3.05 -5.57
N LEU A 224 -11.92 -3.07 -5.59
CA LEU A 224 -11.15 -4.20 -6.09
C LEU A 224 -11.29 -5.44 -5.19
N CYS A 225 -11.28 -5.27 -3.88
CA CYS A 225 -11.52 -6.36 -2.94
C CYS A 225 -12.92 -6.97 -3.13
N ALA A 226 -13.95 -6.14 -3.31
CA ALA A 226 -15.30 -6.60 -3.61
C ALA A 226 -15.37 -7.36 -4.95
N PHE A 227 -14.68 -6.87 -5.97
CA PHE A 227 -14.63 -7.52 -7.28
C PHE A 227 -13.94 -8.89 -7.25
N LEU A 228 -12.89 -9.02 -6.45
CA LEU A 228 -12.06 -10.22 -6.32
C LEU A 228 -12.51 -11.15 -5.19
N ASP A 229 -13.62 -10.88 -4.54
CA ASP A 229 -14.13 -11.61 -3.37
C ASP A 229 -13.11 -11.72 -2.23
N ILE A 230 -12.33 -10.66 -2.01
CA ILE A 230 -11.35 -10.58 -0.91
C ILE A 230 -12.05 -10.03 0.33
N ASP A 231 -12.28 -10.89 1.30
CA ASP A 231 -12.89 -10.55 2.57
C ASP A 231 -11.86 -10.22 3.67
N LYS A 232 -12.35 -9.80 4.82
CA LYS A 232 -11.53 -9.49 6.00
C LYS A 232 -10.77 -10.71 6.50
N LYS A 233 -11.40 -11.90 6.51
CA LYS A 233 -10.80 -13.14 7.00
C LYS A 233 -9.59 -13.51 6.16
N MET A 234 -9.74 -13.52 4.83
CA MET A 234 -8.68 -13.82 3.88
C MET A 234 -7.46 -12.90 4.04
N MET A 235 -7.69 -11.63 4.40
CA MET A 235 -6.59 -10.68 4.62
C MET A 235 -5.82 -10.92 5.92
N HIS A 236 -6.46 -11.51 6.93
CA HIS A 236 -5.84 -11.83 8.22
C HIS A 236 -5.27 -13.25 8.28
N GLU A 237 -5.58 -14.10 7.32
CA GLU A 237 -4.99 -15.44 7.24
C GLU A 237 -3.47 -15.35 7.01
N PRO A 238 -2.67 -16.20 7.71
CA PRO A 238 -1.23 -16.25 7.48
C PRO A 238 -0.93 -16.69 6.06
N ASP A 239 0.27 -16.38 5.58
CA ASP A 239 0.71 -16.82 4.26
C ASP A 239 0.95 -18.32 4.26
N ALA A 240 0.39 -19.00 3.27
CA ALA A 240 0.51 -20.45 3.14
C ALA A 240 1.82 -20.87 2.46
N TYR A 241 2.34 -20.03 1.56
CA TYR A 241 3.55 -20.32 0.79
C TYR A 241 4.11 -19.05 0.13
N ILE A 242 5.37 -19.13 -0.31
CA ILE A 242 6.03 -18.11 -1.14
C ILE A 242 5.92 -18.53 -2.60
N ARG A 243 5.23 -17.73 -3.41
CA ARG A 243 5.11 -17.98 -4.85
C ARG A 243 6.27 -17.33 -5.60
N ILE A 244 7.07 -18.16 -6.29
CA ILE A 244 8.17 -17.72 -7.11
C ILE A 244 7.64 -17.37 -8.51
N LEU A 245 7.76 -16.11 -8.91
CA LEU A 245 7.25 -15.62 -10.20
C LEU A 245 8.29 -15.71 -11.32
N GLY A 246 9.54 -15.88 -10.98
CA GLY A 246 10.66 -16.00 -11.90
C GLY A 246 11.99 -15.99 -11.16
N MET A 247 13.03 -16.56 -11.77
CA MET A 247 14.37 -16.54 -11.22
C MET A 247 15.43 -16.58 -12.33
N ASN A 248 16.58 -16.03 -12.02
CA ASN A 248 17.82 -16.17 -12.78
C ASN A 248 18.80 -17.11 -12.03
N PRO A 249 20.01 -17.38 -12.54
CA PRO A 249 20.99 -18.22 -11.84
C PRO A 249 21.27 -17.78 -10.40
N ARG A 250 21.40 -16.46 -10.13
CA ARG A 250 21.58 -15.93 -8.77
C ARG A 250 20.34 -16.15 -7.89
N GLY A 251 19.15 -16.06 -8.46
CA GLY A 251 17.91 -16.39 -7.74
C GLY A 251 17.87 -17.83 -7.25
N ARG A 252 18.47 -18.79 -7.98
CA ARG A 252 18.61 -20.19 -7.52
C ARG A 252 19.52 -20.29 -6.29
N GLU A 253 20.60 -19.52 -6.23
CA GLU A 253 21.50 -19.48 -5.08
C GLU A 253 20.76 -18.94 -3.84
N VAL A 254 19.94 -17.88 -4.01
CA VAL A 254 19.10 -17.34 -2.92
C VAL A 254 18.10 -18.39 -2.43
N LEU A 255 17.44 -19.14 -3.34
CA LEU A 255 16.51 -20.21 -2.93
C LEU A 255 17.22 -21.36 -2.22
N ALA A 256 18.45 -21.70 -2.64
CA ALA A 256 19.28 -22.71 -1.94
C ALA A 256 19.62 -22.22 -0.52
N ALA A 257 20.07 -20.97 -0.38
CA ALA A 257 20.38 -20.37 0.90
C ALA A 257 19.14 -20.31 1.82
N ALA A 258 17.96 -19.95 1.28
CA ALA A 258 16.73 -19.96 2.04
C ALA A 258 16.35 -21.36 2.54
N LYS A 259 16.56 -22.38 1.72
CA LYS A 259 16.34 -23.78 2.11
C LYS A 259 17.30 -24.23 3.20
N GLU A 260 18.58 -23.86 3.11
CA GLU A 260 19.60 -24.16 4.13
C GLU A 260 19.33 -23.40 5.44
N ALA A 261 18.82 -22.17 5.36
CA ALA A 261 18.43 -21.38 6.51
C ALA A 261 17.12 -21.88 7.19
N GLY A 262 16.44 -22.87 6.60
CA GLY A 262 15.20 -23.41 7.14
C GLY A 262 14.01 -22.49 6.89
N CYS A 263 13.82 -22.02 5.64
CA CYS A 263 12.69 -21.16 5.26
C CYS A 263 11.37 -21.62 5.92
N ALA A 264 10.72 -20.69 6.61
CA ALA A 264 9.52 -20.97 7.41
C ALA A 264 8.26 -21.25 6.57
N LEU A 265 8.28 -20.88 5.28
CA LEU A 265 7.16 -21.06 4.35
C LEU A 265 7.57 -21.97 3.17
N PRO A 266 6.69 -22.87 2.71
CA PRO A 266 6.91 -23.59 1.46
C PRO A 266 7.15 -22.61 0.30
N MET A 267 8.03 -22.97 -0.63
CA MET A 267 8.31 -22.22 -1.85
C MET A 267 7.73 -22.99 -3.05
N ASP A 268 6.86 -22.31 -3.84
CA ASP A 268 6.18 -22.85 -5.02
C ASP A 268 6.49 -22.02 -6.28
#